data_15bb70760ebbd4cef6988e32dc348d24
#
_entry.id   15bb70760ebbd4cef6988e32dc348d24
#
_cell.length_a   1.000
_cell.length_b   1.000
_cell.length_c   1.000
_cell.angle_alpha   90.00
_cell.angle_beta   90.00
_cell.angle_gamma   90.00
#
_symmetry.space_group_name_H-M   'P 1'
#
loop_
_entity.id
_entity.type
_entity.pdbx_description
1 polymer ?
#
loop_
_entity_poly.entity_id
_entity_poly.type
_entity_poly.pdbx_seq_one_letter_code
_entity_poly.pdbx_strand_id
1 'polypeptide(L)' 'MMNAMVCHITEGELRIEQEGKTFTAKKNFVWTCNKDTKEQAYNDGNVVGVMRITDLKA' A
#
# COMPACT_ATOMS: atom_id res chain seq x y z
N MET A 1 -0.98 3.09 22.08
CA MET A 1 -0.68 1.97 21.20
C MET A 1 -0.89 2.38 19.77
N MET A 2 0.10 2.15 18.94
CA MET A 2 -0.01 2.48 17.52
C MET A 2 -0.39 1.23 16.74
N ASN A 3 -1.44 1.34 15.95
CA ASN A 3 -1.79 0.30 15.03
C ASN A 3 -1.10 0.61 13.70
N ALA A 4 -0.24 -0.27 13.28
CA ALA A 4 0.44 -0.15 11.99
C ALA A 4 -0.12 -1.20 11.04
N MET A 5 -0.08 -0.88 9.75
CA MET A 5 -0.50 -1.82 8.73
C MET A 5 0.68 -2.09 7.81
N VAL A 6 0.80 -3.34 7.38
CA VAL A 6 1.77 -3.73 6.36
C VAL A 6 1.02 -3.96 5.07
N CYS A 7 1.46 -3.29 4.01
CA CYS A 7 0.87 -3.43 2.69
C CYS A 7 1.85 -4.15 1.78
N HIS A 8 1.36 -5.11 1.01
CA HIS A 8 2.19 -5.93 0.15
C HIS A 8 1.49 -6.12 -1.20
N ILE A 9 2.16 -5.77 -2.28
CA ILE A 9 1.63 -6.00 -3.62
C ILE A 9 1.97 -7.43 -4.02
N THR A 10 0.95 -8.25 -4.19
CA THR A 10 1.14 -9.66 -4.56
C THR A 10 1.04 -9.88 -6.06
N GLU A 11 0.31 -9.02 -6.78
CA GLU A 11 0.17 -9.12 -8.22
C GLU A 11 0.07 -7.72 -8.83
N GLY A 12 0.67 -7.53 -10.00
CA GLY A 12 0.59 -6.28 -10.74
C GLY A 12 1.35 -5.15 -10.09
N GLU A 13 0.84 -3.93 -10.27
CA GLU A 13 1.43 -2.76 -9.65
C GLU A 13 0.34 -1.74 -9.39
N LEU A 14 0.54 -0.91 -8.39
CA LEU A 14 -0.40 0.14 -8.03
C LEU A 14 0.38 1.42 -7.74
N ARG A 15 -0.24 2.56 -8.06
CA ARG A 15 0.32 3.85 -7.67
C ARG A 15 -0.24 4.20 -6.30
N ILE A 16 0.66 4.45 -5.36
CA ILE A 16 0.28 4.74 -3.97
C ILE A 16 0.54 6.21 -3.69
N GLU A 17 -0.46 6.87 -3.13
CA GLU A 17 -0.31 8.23 -2.64
C GLU A 17 -0.43 8.22 -1.12
N GLN A 18 0.59 8.71 -0.45
CA GLN A 18 0.67 8.71 1.01
C GLN A 18 1.26 10.02 1.49
N GLU A 19 0.47 10.76 2.26
CA GLU A 19 0.90 12.05 2.83
C GLU A 19 1.50 13.01 1.82
N GLY A 20 0.86 13.11 0.65
CA GLY A 20 1.33 14.00 -0.41
C GLY A 20 2.49 13.46 -1.23
N LYS A 21 2.96 12.26 -0.93
CA LYS A 21 4.01 11.61 -1.69
C LYS A 21 3.41 10.50 -2.54
N THR A 22 3.92 10.35 -3.74
CA THR A 22 3.44 9.32 -4.66
C THR A 22 4.57 8.39 -5.03
N PHE A 23 4.32 7.10 -5.02
CA PHE A 23 5.28 6.11 -5.48
C PHE A 23 4.55 4.95 -6.14
N THR A 24 5.28 4.20 -6.97
CA THR A 24 4.73 3.01 -7.61
C THR A 24 5.15 1.78 -6.83
N ALA A 25 4.16 1.02 -6.37
CA ALA A 25 4.40 -0.23 -5.66
C ALA A 25 4.23 -1.38 -6.65
N LYS A 26 5.31 -2.07 -6.93
CA LYS A 26 5.32 -3.21 -7.86
C LYS A 26 5.17 -4.51 -7.10
N LYS A 27 5.01 -5.61 -7.84
CA LYS A 27 4.92 -6.93 -7.25
C LYS A 27 6.05 -7.17 -6.26
N ASN A 28 5.71 -7.69 -5.10
CA ASN A 28 6.62 -7.96 -3.97
C ASN A 28 7.08 -6.72 -3.23
N PHE A 29 6.57 -5.55 -3.56
CA PHE A 29 6.88 -4.34 -2.80
C PHE A 29 6.10 -4.37 -1.49
N VAL A 30 6.78 -4.07 -0.40
CA VAL A 30 6.20 -4.07 0.94
C VAL A 30 6.49 -2.72 1.59
N TRP A 31 5.48 -2.14 2.19
CA TRP A 31 5.66 -0.90 2.95
C TRP A 31 4.72 -0.89 4.15
N THR A 32 4.99 0.00 5.09
CA THR A 32 4.14 0.15 6.27
C THR A 32 3.45 1.50 6.25
N CYS A 33 2.26 1.55 6.84
CA CYS A 33 1.57 2.80 7.05
C CYS A 33 0.94 2.81 8.43
N ASN A 34 0.77 4.01 8.97
CA ASN A 34 0.17 4.21 10.26
C ASN A 34 -1.33 4.46 10.12
N LYS A 35 -2.07 4.18 11.17
CA LYS A 35 -3.51 4.34 11.19
C LYS A 35 -3.98 5.73 10.76
N ASP A 36 -3.25 6.76 11.16
CA ASP A 36 -3.64 8.15 10.90
C ASP A 36 -3.10 8.68 9.57
N THR A 37 -2.42 7.86 8.80
CA THR A 37 -1.85 8.26 7.52
C THR A 37 -2.91 8.16 6.43
N LYS A 38 -3.10 9.23 5.68
CA LYS A 38 -3.98 9.19 4.52
C LYS A 38 -3.25 8.50 3.38
N GLU A 39 -3.84 7.44 2.89
CA GLU A 39 -3.27 6.65 1.81
C GLU A 39 -4.32 6.31 0.79
N GLN A 40 -3.98 6.43 -0.48
CA GLN A 40 -4.84 6.02 -1.58
C GLN A 40 -4.05 5.17 -2.55
N ALA A 41 -4.72 4.21 -3.15
CA ALA A 41 -4.11 3.33 -4.14
C ALA A 41 -4.86 3.49 -5.46
N TYR A 42 -4.10 3.66 -6.54
CA TYR A 42 -4.65 3.85 -7.88
C TYR A 42 -4.09 2.80 -8.82
N ASN A 43 -4.94 2.24 -9.65
CA ASN A 43 -4.51 1.32 -10.69
C ASN A 43 -4.53 2.06 -12.02
N ASP A 44 -3.37 2.54 -12.46
CA ASP A 44 -3.23 3.26 -13.72
C ASP A 44 -2.88 2.34 -14.89
N GLY A 45 -2.67 1.05 -14.63
CA GLY A 45 -2.26 0.10 -15.65
C GLY A 45 -3.42 -0.71 -16.21
N ASN A 46 -3.10 -1.58 -17.16
CA ASN A 46 -4.08 -2.45 -17.80
C ASN A 46 -4.12 -3.83 -17.15
N VAL A 47 -3.40 -4.03 -16.05
CA VAL A 47 -3.35 -5.31 -15.36
C VAL A 47 -4.01 -5.19 -13.99
N VAL A 48 -4.51 -6.31 -13.51
CA VAL A 48 -5.11 -6.35 -12.17
C VAL A 48 -4.00 -6.21 -11.14
N GLY A 49 -4.20 -5.28 -10.19
CA GLY A 49 -3.29 -5.13 -9.07
C GLY A 49 -3.93 -5.68 -7.81
N VAL A 50 -3.19 -6.47 -7.08
CA VAL A 50 -3.66 -7.05 -5.82
C VAL A 50 -2.76 -6.59 -4.69
N MET A 51 -3.38 -5.99 -3.68
CA MET A 51 -2.68 -5.52 -2.49
C MET A 51 -3.21 -6.27 -1.29
N ARG A 52 -2.30 -6.82 -0.51
CA ARG A 52 -2.63 -7.48 0.74
C ARG A 52 -2.29 -6.57 1.89
N ILE A 53 -3.25 -6.38 2.78
CA ILE A 53 -3.06 -5.52 3.95
C ILE A 53 -3.12 -6.40 5.19
N THR A 54 -2.09 -6.27 6.03
CA THR A 54 -2.02 -7.00 7.30
C THR A 54 -1.94 -6.00 8.44
N ASP A 55 -2.86 -6.10 9.37
CA ASP A 55 -2.86 -5.25 10.57
C ASP A 55 -1.87 -5.81 11.59
N LEU A 56 -1.02 -4.92 12.09
CA LEU A 56 -0.13 -5.26 13.20
C LEU A 56 -0.74 -4.69 14.47
N LYS A 57 -1.00 -5.56 15.42
CA LYS A 57 -1.50 -5.14 16.73
C LYS A 57 -0.37 -5.26 17.74
N ALA A 58 -0.11 -4.17 18.39
CA ALA A 58 0.87 -4.16 19.47
C ALA A 58 0.19 -4.46 20.81
#